data_53a149d10bc8ef96602a5a9437b5278b
#
_entry.id   53a149d10bc8ef96602a5a9437b5278b
#
_cell.length_a   1.000
_cell.length_b   1.000
_cell.length_c   1.000
_cell.angle_alpha   90.00
_cell.angle_beta   90.00
_cell.angle_gamma   90.00
#
_symmetry.space_group_name_H-M   'P 1'
#
loop_
_entity.id
_entity.type
_entity.pdbx_description
1 polymer ?
#
loop_
_entity_poly.entity_id
_entity_poly.type
_entity_poly.pdbx_seq_one_letter_code
_entity_poly.pdbx_strand_id
1 'polypeptide(L)'
;YICRIEKDGKQYRIYGENGYEFSLYYSEVKRYHIEEQCELDEDVLQDIYQTVLYKRVRERALYLLERRPYSILDMKNKLKKNQYPEQVIARVIDFLVKYHYLDDVNYAELYVSSYSNRKSQRQMRYELAQKGIDKDVIVTCLSQKEDSEQECFQIRFERYIQGKDMGDFK
;
A
#
# COMPACT_ATOMS: atom_id res chain seq x y z
N TYR A 1 12.49 -28.71 -1.17
CA TYR A 1 13.20 -29.38 -0.06
C TYR A 1 13.33 -28.43 1.14
N ILE A 2 13.03 -28.89 2.36
CA ILE A 2 13.18 -28.11 3.60
C ILE A 2 14.53 -28.46 4.21
N CYS A 3 15.42 -27.45 4.26
CA CYS A 3 16.78 -27.63 4.77
C CYS A 3 16.86 -27.45 6.29
N ARG A 4 16.10 -26.49 6.84
CA ARG A 4 16.22 -26.08 8.24
C ARG A 4 14.95 -25.42 8.74
N ILE A 5 14.66 -25.63 10.04
CA ILE A 5 13.55 -24.98 10.75
C ILE A 5 14.11 -24.29 11.98
N GLU A 6 13.92 -22.99 12.09
CA GLU A 6 14.37 -22.20 13.23
C GLU A 6 13.19 -21.63 14.03
N LYS A 7 13.21 -21.79 15.34
CA LYS A 7 12.22 -21.18 16.20
C LYS A 7 12.53 -19.69 16.41
N ASP A 8 11.57 -18.84 16.05
CA ASP A 8 11.63 -17.41 16.28
C ASP A 8 10.39 -16.93 17.05
N GLY A 9 10.52 -16.85 18.38
CA GLY A 9 9.42 -16.52 19.27
C GLY A 9 8.28 -17.54 19.20
N LYS A 10 7.12 -17.10 18.68
CA LYS A 10 5.93 -17.95 18.50
C LYS A 10 5.85 -18.59 17.13
N GLN A 11 6.75 -18.24 16.22
CA GLN A 11 6.78 -18.73 14.85
C GLN A 11 8.00 -19.60 14.61
N TYR A 12 7.93 -20.39 13.56
CA TYR A 12 9.00 -21.22 13.03
C TYR A 12 9.34 -20.71 11.63
N ARG A 13 10.59 -20.34 11.42
CA ARG A 13 11.12 -19.94 10.12
C ARG A 13 11.52 -21.19 9.35
N ILE A 14 10.98 -21.32 8.16
CA ILE A 14 11.24 -22.45 7.27
C ILE A 14 12.23 -22.00 6.20
N TYR A 15 13.29 -22.76 6.02
CA TYR A 15 14.35 -22.51 5.05
C TYR A 15 14.40 -23.63 4.03
N GLY A 16 14.33 -23.29 2.77
CA GLY A 16 14.55 -24.17 1.65
C GLY A 16 16.00 -24.09 1.11
N GLU A 17 16.24 -24.68 -0.05
CA GLU A 17 17.56 -24.67 -0.70
C GLU A 17 18.06 -23.25 -1.05
N ASN A 18 17.14 -22.34 -1.38
CA ASN A 18 17.45 -20.96 -1.74
C ASN A 18 17.45 -19.98 -0.54
N GLY A 19 17.34 -20.48 0.69
CA GLY A 19 17.33 -19.71 1.90
C GLY A 19 15.95 -19.64 2.56
N TYR A 20 15.62 -18.50 3.19
CA TYR A 20 14.34 -18.32 3.86
C TYR A 20 13.16 -18.37 2.88
N GLU A 21 12.16 -19.16 3.21
CA GLU A 21 10.95 -19.33 2.42
C GLU A 21 9.74 -18.65 3.06
N PHE A 22 9.38 -19.05 4.28
CA PHE A 22 8.24 -18.49 5.02
C PHE A 22 8.27 -18.84 6.51
N SER A 23 7.34 -18.26 7.28
CA SER A 23 7.16 -18.58 8.70
C SER A 23 5.77 -19.14 8.99
N LEU A 24 5.71 -20.15 9.86
CA LEU A 24 4.49 -20.79 10.34
C LEU A 24 4.44 -20.80 11.87
N TYR A 25 3.23 -20.88 12.43
CA TYR A 25 3.04 -21.17 13.84
C TYR A 25 3.21 -22.67 14.10
N TYR A 26 3.47 -23.05 15.36
CA TYR A 26 3.67 -24.44 15.76
C TYR A 26 2.50 -25.37 15.35
N SER A 27 1.26 -24.90 15.52
CA SER A 27 0.07 -25.65 15.11
C SER A 27 0.00 -25.92 13.58
N GLU A 28 0.52 -24.99 12.79
CA GLU A 28 0.57 -25.10 11.34
C GLU A 28 1.70 -26.05 10.91
N VAL A 29 2.89 -25.93 11.52
CA VAL A 29 4.00 -26.90 11.32
C VAL A 29 3.54 -28.31 11.60
N LYS A 30 2.84 -28.54 12.71
CA LYS A 30 2.25 -29.83 13.05
C LYS A 30 1.19 -30.31 12.06
N ARG A 31 0.30 -29.39 11.66
CA ARG A 31 -0.80 -29.72 10.73
C ARG A 31 -0.29 -30.20 9.38
N TYR A 32 0.78 -29.60 8.89
CA TYR A 32 1.38 -29.93 7.60
C TYR A 32 2.52 -30.95 7.69
N HIS A 33 2.79 -31.49 8.88
CA HIS A 33 3.88 -32.46 9.13
C HIS A 33 5.24 -32.00 8.58
N ILE A 34 5.57 -30.71 8.82
CA ILE A 34 6.79 -30.10 8.30
C ILE A 34 7.95 -30.48 9.21
N GLU A 35 8.96 -31.15 8.65
CA GLU A 35 10.17 -31.59 9.33
C GLU A 35 11.42 -31.14 8.57
N GLU A 36 12.55 -31.05 9.26
CA GLU A 36 13.85 -30.80 8.61
C GLU A 36 14.26 -31.94 7.71
N GLN A 37 14.98 -31.61 6.65
CA GLN A 37 15.51 -32.56 5.67
C GLN A 37 14.42 -33.42 4.97
N CYS A 38 13.20 -32.88 4.86
CA CYS A 38 12.12 -33.52 4.11
C CYS A 38 11.80 -32.78 2.82
N GLU A 39 11.27 -33.50 1.84
CA GLU A 39 10.63 -32.90 0.69
C GLU A 39 9.23 -32.50 1.07
N LEU A 40 8.88 -31.24 0.77
CA LEU A 40 7.51 -30.76 0.89
C LEU A 40 6.80 -30.97 -0.45
N ASP A 41 5.68 -31.65 -0.41
CA ASP A 41 4.83 -31.84 -1.58
C ASP A 41 4.38 -30.48 -2.12
N GLU A 42 4.39 -30.31 -3.44
CA GLU A 42 3.98 -29.07 -4.11
C GLU A 42 2.54 -28.70 -3.75
N ASP A 43 1.64 -29.67 -3.67
CA ASP A 43 0.25 -29.43 -3.28
C ASP A 43 0.13 -28.89 -1.86
N VAL A 44 0.93 -29.40 -0.93
CA VAL A 44 1.01 -28.92 0.46
C VAL A 44 1.59 -27.51 0.50
N LEU A 45 2.62 -27.21 -0.27
CA LEU A 45 3.20 -25.88 -0.36
C LEU A 45 2.18 -24.87 -0.91
N GLN A 46 1.44 -25.24 -1.95
CA GLN A 46 0.39 -24.40 -2.52
C GLN A 46 -0.76 -24.17 -1.53
N ASP A 47 -1.16 -25.20 -0.76
CA ASP A 47 -2.17 -25.02 0.29
C ASP A 47 -1.69 -24.05 1.38
N ILE A 48 -0.45 -24.16 1.84
CA ILE A 48 0.15 -23.21 2.79
C ILE A 48 0.09 -21.77 2.25
N TYR A 49 0.48 -21.57 0.99
CA TYR A 49 0.47 -20.23 0.37
C TYR A 49 -0.93 -19.68 0.17
N GLN A 50 -1.88 -20.52 -0.23
CA GLN A 50 -3.22 -20.09 -0.59
C GLN A 50 -4.15 -19.92 0.60
N THR A 51 -3.99 -20.71 1.64
CA THR A 51 -4.88 -20.70 2.81
C THR A 51 -4.26 -20.00 4.00
N VAL A 52 -3.08 -20.41 4.44
CA VAL A 52 -2.46 -19.91 5.66
C VAL A 52 -1.81 -18.54 5.45
N LEU A 53 -0.86 -18.46 4.53
CA LEU A 53 -0.09 -17.23 4.31
C LEU A 53 -0.92 -16.14 3.66
N TYR A 54 -1.75 -16.48 2.66
CA TYR A 54 -2.63 -15.52 2.01
C TYR A 54 -3.57 -14.83 3.01
N LYS A 55 -4.22 -15.59 3.88
CA LYS A 55 -5.10 -15.05 4.92
C LYS A 55 -4.34 -14.10 5.84
N ARG A 56 -3.18 -14.52 6.33
CA ARG A 56 -2.33 -13.76 7.24
C ARG A 56 -1.83 -12.45 6.62
N VAL A 57 -1.35 -12.50 5.40
CA VAL A 57 -0.83 -11.33 4.67
C VAL A 57 -1.97 -10.36 4.36
N ARG A 58 -3.14 -10.86 3.96
CA ARG A 58 -4.33 -10.04 3.71
C ARG A 58 -4.80 -9.32 4.98
N GLU A 59 -4.93 -10.03 6.10
CA GLU A 59 -5.30 -9.43 7.39
C GLU A 59 -4.28 -8.37 7.83
N ARG A 60 -2.99 -8.64 7.62
CA ARG A 60 -1.93 -7.68 7.91
C ARG A 60 -2.02 -6.43 7.04
N ALA A 61 -2.28 -6.58 5.76
CA ALA A 61 -2.42 -5.45 4.83
C ALA A 61 -3.65 -4.59 5.18
N LEU A 62 -4.80 -5.21 5.45
CA LEU A 62 -6.01 -4.50 5.87
C LEU A 62 -5.79 -3.73 7.17
N TYR A 63 -5.15 -4.34 8.16
CA TYR A 63 -4.77 -3.66 9.40
C TYR A 63 -3.87 -2.44 9.19
N LEU A 64 -2.95 -2.49 8.22
CA LEU A 64 -2.11 -1.35 7.88
C LEU A 64 -2.91 -0.23 7.22
N LEU A 65 -3.87 -0.57 6.35
CA LEU A 65 -4.74 0.37 5.65
C LEU A 65 -5.72 1.09 6.58
N GLU A 66 -6.18 0.44 7.64
CA GLU A 66 -7.00 1.08 8.68
C GLU A 66 -6.28 2.24 9.38
N ARG A 67 -4.95 2.21 9.44
CA ARG A 67 -4.16 3.21 10.16
C ARG A 67 -3.74 4.40 9.31
N ARG A 68 -3.45 4.16 8.03
CA ARG A 68 -3.05 5.20 7.08
C ARG A 68 -3.20 4.72 5.64
N PRO A 69 -3.35 5.66 4.68
CA PRO A 69 -3.31 5.29 3.27
C PRO A 69 -1.90 4.81 2.85
N TYR A 70 -1.87 3.92 1.88
CA TYR A 70 -0.67 3.41 1.23
C TYR A 70 -0.83 3.47 -0.28
N SER A 71 0.25 3.76 -1.02
CA SER A 71 0.31 3.44 -2.43
C SER A 71 0.50 1.93 -2.62
N ILE A 72 0.22 1.43 -3.82
CA ILE A 72 0.44 0.01 -4.16
C ILE A 72 1.91 -0.38 -3.91
N LEU A 73 2.86 0.45 -4.34
CA LEU A 73 4.28 0.22 -4.15
C LEU A 73 4.68 0.21 -2.66
N ASP A 74 4.21 1.19 -1.88
CA ASP A 74 4.50 1.27 -0.45
C ASP A 74 3.98 0.04 0.31
N MET A 75 2.76 -0.42 -0.02
CA MET A 75 2.20 -1.64 0.57
C MET A 75 3.02 -2.88 0.20
N LYS A 76 3.36 -3.03 -1.08
CA LYS A 76 4.21 -4.13 -1.56
C LYS A 76 5.55 -4.16 -0.83
N ASN A 77 6.22 -3.01 -0.71
CA ASN A 77 7.49 -2.90 0.00
C ASN A 77 7.36 -3.20 1.49
N LYS A 78 6.26 -2.77 2.12
CA LYS A 78 5.99 -3.04 3.54
C LYS A 78 5.81 -4.53 3.80
N LEU A 79 5.08 -5.23 2.94
CA LEU A 79 4.88 -6.68 3.05
C LEU A 79 6.18 -7.46 2.75
N LYS A 80 7.00 -7.01 1.79
CA LYS A 80 8.33 -7.60 1.53
C LYS A 80 9.25 -7.48 2.75
N LYS A 81 9.25 -6.34 3.44
CA LYS A 81 10.03 -6.17 4.69
C LYS A 81 9.61 -7.12 5.80
N ASN A 82 8.38 -7.60 5.79
CA ASN A 82 7.89 -8.61 6.72
C ASN A 82 8.24 -10.04 6.26
N GLN A 83 9.05 -10.18 5.22
CA GLN A 83 9.55 -11.47 4.70
C GLN A 83 8.43 -12.43 4.25
N TYR A 84 7.31 -11.91 3.73
CA TYR A 84 6.30 -12.75 3.11
C TYR A 84 6.71 -13.18 1.70
N PRO A 85 6.35 -14.38 1.25
CA PRO A 85 6.63 -14.86 -0.10
C PRO A 85 6.04 -13.94 -1.17
N GLU A 86 6.81 -13.70 -2.23
CA GLU A 86 6.43 -12.74 -3.28
C GLU A 86 5.13 -13.11 -3.99
N GLN A 87 4.90 -14.40 -4.22
CA GLN A 87 3.66 -14.91 -4.82
C GLN A 87 2.44 -14.59 -3.97
N VAL A 88 2.55 -14.70 -2.65
CA VAL A 88 1.47 -14.38 -1.72
C VAL A 88 1.21 -12.88 -1.69
N ILE A 89 2.29 -12.07 -1.67
CA ILE A 89 2.18 -10.60 -1.73
C ILE A 89 1.45 -10.17 -3.01
N ALA A 90 1.88 -10.66 -4.18
CA ALA A 90 1.26 -10.32 -5.45
C ALA A 90 -0.25 -10.59 -5.45
N ARG A 91 -0.66 -11.77 -5.00
CA ARG A 91 -2.07 -12.17 -4.91
C ARG A 91 -2.88 -11.30 -3.95
N VAL A 92 -2.29 -10.91 -2.81
CA VAL A 92 -2.94 -9.99 -1.85
C VAL A 92 -3.07 -8.59 -2.44
N ILE A 93 -2.04 -8.08 -3.11
CA ILE A 93 -2.10 -6.78 -3.79
C ILE A 93 -3.22 -6.78 -4.85
N ASP A 94 -3.32 -7.83 -5.68
CA ASP A 94 -4.39 -7.96 -6.67
C ASP A 94 -5.80 -7.92 -6.02
N PHE A 95 -5.95 -8.62 -4.89
CA PHE A 95 -7.18 -8.56 -4.11
C PHE A 95 -7.49 -7.14 -3.62
N LEU A 96 -6.50 -6.45 -3.04
CA LEU A 96 -6.71 -5.12 -2.48
C LEU A 96 -7.03 -4.08 -3.57
N VAL A 97 -6.42 -4.19 -4.74
CA VAL A 97 -6.71 -3.33 -5.91
C VAL A 97 -8.10 -3.64 -6.46
N LYS A 98 -8.43 -4.91 -6.64
CA LYS A 98 -9.74 -5.34 -7.17
C LYS A 98 -10.92 -4.84 -6.33
N TYR A 99 -10.77 -4.82 -5.02
CA TYR A 99 -11.80 -4.36 -4.08
C TYR A 99 -11.63 -2.90 -3.63
N HIS A 100 -10.79 -2.13 -4.32
CA HIS A 100 -10.54 -0.69 -4.06
C HIS A 100 -10.02 -0.36 -2.66
N TYR A 101 -9.39 -1.30 -1.98
CA TYR A 101 -8.64 -1.03 -0.74
C TYR A 101 -7.31 -0.31 -1.02
N LEU A 102 -6.70 -0.57 -2.19
CA LEU A 102 -5.55 0.13 -2.74
C LEU A 102 -5.95 0.77 -4.07
N ASP A 103 -5.75 2.08 -4.16
CA ASP A 103 -6.02 2.88 -5.35
C ASP A 103 -5.02 4.03 -5.40
N ASP A 104 -4.10 3.98 -6.35
CA ASP A 104 -3.05 4.98 -6.51
C ASP A 104 -3.58 6.34 -6.96
N VAL A 105 -4.71 6.39 -7.67
CA VAL A 105 -5.37 7.66 -8.03
C VAL A 105 -5.91 8.34 -6.78
N ASN A 106 -6.71 7.62 -6.00
CA ASN A 106 -7.23 8.13 -4.74
C ASN A 106 -6.12 8.50 -3.76
N TYR A 107 -5.04 7.71 -3.70
CA TYR A 107 -3.87 8.04 -2.90
C TYR A 107 -3.25 9.37 -3.32
N ALA A 108 -3.06 9.61 -4.62
CA ALA A 108 -2.48 10.83 -5.16
C ALA A 108 -3.36 12.05 -4.87
N GLU A 109 -4.68 11.93 -5.03
CA GLU A 109 -5.65 12.99 -4.73
C GLU A 109 -5.61 13.39 -3.25
N LEU A 110 -5.65 12.41 -2.35
CA LEU A 110 -5.54 12.62 -0.91
C LEU A 110 -4.20 13.27 -0.53
N TYR A 111 -3.11 12.83 -1.17
CA TYR A 111 -1.79 13.38 -0.94
C TYR A 111 -1.71 14.85 -1.36
N VAL A 112 -2.13 15.18 -2.59
CA VAL A 112 -2.14 16.55 -3.11
C VAL A 112 -3.02 17.44 -2.26
N SER A 113 -4.22 17.00 -1.90
CA SER A 113 -5.13 17.74 -1.02
C SER A 113 -4.52 18.05 0.35
N SER A 114 -3.80 17.09 0.94
CA SER A 114 -3.21 17.23 2.28
C SER A 114 -1.98 18.12 2.32
N TYR A 115 -1.22 18.18 1.23
CA TYR A 115 0.09 18.85 1.21
C TYR A 115 0.18 20.09 0.31
N SER A 116 -0.83 20.43 -0.47
CA SER A 116 -0.83 21.56 -1.40
C SER A 116 -0.45 22.90 -0.74
N ASN A 117 -0.83 23.10 0.52
CA ASN A 117 -0.53 24.32 1.27
C ASN A 117 0.87 24.33 1.92
N ARG A 118 1.60 23.20 1.87
CA ARG A 118 2.88 23.03 2.59
C ARG A 118 4.04 22.65 1.69
N LYS A 119 3.77 22.12 0.49
CA LYS A 119 4.77 21.64 -0.44
C LYS A 119 4.57 22.23 -1.82
N SER A 120 5.66 22.50 -2.52
CA SER A 120 5.60 22.91 -3.92
C SER A 120 5.13 21.75 -4.81
N GLN A 121 4.55 22.06 -5.97
CA GLN A 121 4.16 21.07 -6.96
C GLN A 121 5.33 20.17 -7.39
N ARG A 122 6.52 20.78 -7.56
CA ARG A 122 7.73 20.03 -7.90
C ARG A 122 8.07 18.98 -6.84
N GLN A 123 7.94 19.35 -5.58
CA GLN A 123 8.19 18.44 -4.47
C GLN A 123 7.14 17.33 -4.41
N MET A 124 5.85 17.67 -4.53
CA MET A 124 4.77 16.67 -4.53
C MET A 124 4.91 15.70 -5.71
N ARG A 125 5.25 16.19 -6.90
CA ARG A 125 5.51 15.36 -8.08
C ARG A 125 6.65 14.36 -7.83
N TYR A 126 7.74 14.82 -7.25
CA TYR A 126 8.87 13.96 -6.92
C TYR A 126 8.49 12.88 -5.90
N GLU A 127 7.83 13.27 -4.82
CA GLU A 127 7.45 12.34 -3.75
C GLU A 127 6.40 11.31 -4.20
N LEU A 128 5.42 11.71 -5.02
CA LEU A 128 4.44 10.78 -5.60
C LEU A 128 5.10 9.79 -6.58
N ALA A 129 6.06 10.26 -7.38
CA ALA A 129 6.84 9.38 -8.25
C ALA A 129 7.66 8.35 -7.45
N GLN A 130 8.26 8.75 -6.31
CA GLN A 130 8.95 7.83 -5.41
C GLN A 130 8.02 6.77 -4.81
N LYS A 131 6.72 7.06 -4.70
CA LYS A 131 5.69 6.12 -4.24
C LYS A 131 5.12 5.25 -5.36
N GLY A 132 5.69 5.35 -6.54
CA GLY A 132 5.31 4.53 -7.70
C GLY A 132 4.02 4.96 -8.39
N ILE A 133 3.55 6.18 -8.12
CA ILE A 133 2.35 6.71 -8.80
C ILE A 133 2.70 7.04 -10.25
N ASP A 134 1.78 6.69 -11.16
CA ASP A 134 1.92 6.96 -12.58
C ASP A 134 2.01 8.46 -12.88
N LYS A 135 2.83 8.83 -13.87
CA LYS A 135 3.07 10.23 -14.25
C LYS A 135 1.80 10.95 -14.68
N ASP A 136 0.92 10.28 -15.41
CA ASP A 136 -0.32 10.88 -15.93
C ASP A 136 -1.29 11.14 -14.76
N VAL A 137 -1.35 10.23 -13.79
CA VAL A 137 -2.12 10.42 -12.55
C VAL A 137 -1.59 11.62 -11.77
N ILE A 138 -0.27 11.74 -11.60
CA ILE A 138 0.35 12.86 -10.89
C ILE A 138 0.01 14.20 -11.57
N VAL A 139 0.17 14.27 -12.90
CA VAL A 139 -0.12 15.49 -13.68
C VAL A 139 -1.59 15.88 -13.54
N THR A 140 -2.50 14.92 -13.68
CA THR A 140 -3.94 15.15 -13.57
C THR A 140 -4.33 15.69 -12.18
N CYS A 141 -3.86 15.04 -11.11
CA CYS A 141 -4.16 15.46 -9.74
C CYS A 141 -3.63 16.87 -9.42
N LEU A 142 -2.43 17.21 -9.90
CA LEU A 142 -1.85 18.54 -9.67
C LEU A 142 -2.58 19.62 -10.47
N SER A 143 -2.98 19.37 -11.73
CA SER A 143 -3.71 20.33 -12.58
C SER A 143 -5.11 20.61 -12.03
N GLN A 144 -5.85 19.59 -11.63
CA GLN A 144 -7.19 19.76 -11.03
C GLN A 144 -7.16 20.63 -9.77
N LYS A 145 -6.08 20.58 -9.01
CA LYS A 145 -5.92 21.40 -7.82
C LYS A 145 -5.67 22.87 -8.16
N GLU A 146 -4.87 23.15 -9.20
CA GLU A 146 -4.66 24.53 -9.69
C GLU A 146 -5.95 25.16 -10.15
N ASP A 147 -6.75 24.45 -10.94
CA ASP A 147 -8.03 24.93 -11.44
C ASP A 147 -8.98 25.27 -10.28
N SER A 148 -9.07 24.42 -9.28
CA SER A 148 -9.92 24.63 -8.11
C SER A 148 -9.46 25.81 -7.24
N GLU A 149 -8.16 26.05 -7.12
CA GLU A 149 -7.60 27.20 -6.39
C GLU A 149 -7.84 28.50 -7.14
N GLN A 150 -7.73 28.51 -8.47
CA GLN A 150 -8.03 29.67 -9.31
C GLN A 150 -9.52 30.03 -9.24
N GLU A 151 -10.42 29.05 -9.33
CA GLU A 151 -11.87 29.28 -9.18
C GLU A 151 -12.20 29.85 -7.80
N CYS A 152 -11.66 29.30 -6.73
CA CYS A 152 -11.86 29.82 -5.37
C CYS A 152 -11.32 31.25 -5.20
N PHE A 153 -10.16 31.55 -5.81
CA PHE A 153 -9.59 32.89 -5.79
C PHE A 153 -10.47 33.85 -6.55
N GLN A 154 -10.97 33.50 -7.72
CA GLN A 154 -11.83 34.32 -8.56
C GLN A 154 -13.16 34.65 -7.86
N ILE A 155 -13.80 33.66 -7.24
CA ILE A 155 -15.04 33.84 -6.47
C ILE A 155 -14.79 34.78 -5.26
N ARG A 156 -13.66 34.63 -4.56
CA ARG A 156 -13.31 35.51 -3.44
C ARG A 156 -13.04 36.93 -3.90
N PHE A 157 -12.36 37.08 -5.02
CA PHE A 157 -12.03 38.37 -5.61
C PHE A 157 -13.29 39.11 -6.09
N GLU A 158 -14.20 38.40 -6.76
CA GLU A 158 -15.49 38.97 -7.18
C GLU A 158 -16.35 39.43 -5.99
N ARG A 159 -16.43 38.61 -4.92
CA ARG A 159 -17.12 39.03 -3.69
C ARG A 159 -16.47 40.26 -3.03
N TYR A 160 -15.16 40.35 -3.06
CA TYR A 160 -14.42 41.49 -2.53
C TYR A 160 -14.73 42.79 -3.32
N ILE A 161 -14.77 42.71 -4.66
CA ILE A 161 -15.11 43.84 -5.52
C ILE A 161 -16.57 44.27 -5.30
N GLN A 162 -17.52 43.31 -5.31
CA GLN A 162 -18.94 43.63 -5.05
C GLN A 162 -19.17 44.24 -3.68
N GLY A 163 -18.41 43.81 -2.66
CA GLY A 163 -18.48 44.42 -1.32
C GLY A 163 -17.90 45.83 -1.24
N LYS A 164 -16.98 46.21 -2.14
CA LYS A 164 -16.41 47.57 -2.22
C LYS A 164 -17.33 48.54 -2.95
N ASP A 165 -18.01 48.10 -4.01
CA ASP A 165 -18.94 48.94 -4.76
C ASP A 165 -20.17 49.40 -3.95
N MET A 166 -20.50 48.72 -2.86
CA MET A 166 -21.57 49.12 -1.94
C MET A 166 -21.12 50.08 -0.80
N GLY A 167 -19.81 50.32 -0.68
CA GLY A 167 -19.23 51.15 0.40
C GLY A 167 -18.98 52.62 0.05
N ASP A 168 -18.95 52.97 -1.22
CA ASP A 168 -18.57 54.33 -1.69
C ASP A 168 -19.75 55.26 -2.02
N PHE A 169 -20.99 54.88 -1.65
CA PHE A 169 -22.17 55.78 -1.76
C PHE A 169 -22.79 56.06 -0.39
N LYS A 170 -22.06 56.79 0.47
CA LYS A 170 -22.65 57.60 1.56
C LYS A 170 -21.86 58.87 1.78
#